data_dcb32e2303522f3cfab32edefe8f4e04
#
_entry.id   dcb32e2303522f3cfab32edefe8f4e04
#
_cell.length_a   1.000
_cell.length_b   1.000
_cell.length_c   1.000
_cell.angle_alpha   90.00
_cell.angle_beta   90.00
_cell.angle_gamma   90.00
#
_symmetry.space_group_name_H-M   'P 1'
#
loop_
_entity.id
_entity.type
_entity.pdbx_description
1 polymer ?
#
loop_
_entity_poly.entity_id
_entity_poly.type
_entity_poly.pdbx_seq_one_letter_code
_entity_poly.pdbx_strand_id
1 'polypeptide(L)'
;MNNEVMARAVTELDDGLIAGAHTFSKKRRFSRPAARLLAAAACVTVIFCAVFAFFSYERIEVSVNGETVSGQPLAVAGSTLNRSVPQELSVEITIRTDKPISVEASDGFIGTNGSDTDRKTLALTGDTTLMWTVENPDIGQQYFLSLDRKTGLMLSYDESLNKWTILKTRR
;
A
#
# COMPACT_ATOMS: atom_id res chain seq x y z
N MET A 1 7.13 73.57 -1.95
CA MET A 1 7.69 72.56 -2.87
C MET A 1 7.11 72.88 -4.22
N ASN A 2 7.96 73.28 -5.17
CA ASN A 2 7.55 73.90 -6.43
C ASN A 2 6.99 72.85 -7.41
N ASN A 3 5.75 73.11 -7.87
CA ASN A 3 5.06 72.29 -8.88
C ASN A 3 5.86 72.13 -10.18
N GLU A 4 6.76 73.07 -10.47
CA GLU A 4 7.67 73.00 -11.65
C GLU A 4 8.68 71.88 -11.57
N VAL A 5 9.20 71.54 -10.38
CA VAL A 5 10.15 70.44 -10.19
C VAL A 5 9.48 69.10 -10.42
N MET A 6 8.21 68.94 -10.01
CA MET A 6 7.46 67.72 -10.28
C MET A 6 7.09 67.59 -11.77
N ALA A 7 6.74 68.67 -12.42
CA ALA A 7 6.43 68.63 -13.85
C ALA A 7 7.64 68.23 -14.71
N ARG A 8 8.83 68.70 -14.34
CA ARG A 8 10.07 68.31 -15.00
C ARG A 8 10.47 66.84 -14.80
N ALA A 9 10.26 66.36 -13.58
CA ALA A 9 10.55 64.94 -13.27
C ALA A 9 9.63 63.97 -14.04
N VAL A 10 8.41 64.37 -14.35
CA VAL A 10 7.47 63.57 -15.13
C VAL A 10 7.77 63.59 -16.64
N THR A 11 8.31 64.72 -17.16
CA THR A 11 8.70 64.82 -18.58
C THR A 11 10.05 64.18 -18.88
N GLU A 12 10.87 63.91 -17.86
CA GLU A 12 12.15 63.20 -18.01
C GLU A 12 12.00 61.69 -17.78
N LEU A 13 10.79 61.19 -17.58
CA LEU A 13 10.53 59.74 -17.59
C LEU A 13 10.84 59.23 -19.01
N ASP A 14 11.99 58.58 -19.08
CA ASP A 14 12.58 58.06 -20.30
C ASP A 14 11.55 57.25 -21.09
N ASP A 15 11.26 57.69 -22.33
CA ASP A 15 10.36 57.00 -23.26
C ASP A 15 10.76 55.52 -23.45
N GLY A 16 12.03 55.19 -23.19
CA GLY A 16 12.54 53.82 -23.17
C GLY A 16 11.93 52.94 -22.05
N LEU A 17 11.62 53.50 -20.89
CA LEU A 17 10.94 52.77 -19.81
C LEU A 17 9.48 52.49 -20.14
N ILE A 18 8.80 53.42 -20.79
CA ILE A 18 7.40 53.22 -21.23
C ILE A 18 7.34 52.22 -22.38
N ALA A 19 8.25 52.27 -23.33
CA ALA A 19 8.38 51.29 -24.40
C ALA A 19 8.73 49.89 -23.86
N GLY A 20 9.58 49.83 -22.86
CA GLY A 20 9.93 48.57 -22.15
C GLY A 20 8.74 47.92 -21.43
N ALA A 21 7.88 48.72 -20.77
CA ALA A 21 6.69 48.23 -20.12
C ALA A 21 5.66 47.63 -21.09
N HIS A 22 5.54 48.25 -22.29
CA HIS A 22 4.66 47.71 -23.35
C HIS A 22 5.17 46.39 -23.96
N THR A 23 6.45 46.14 -23.98
CA THR A 23 7.02 44.89 -24.50
C THR A 23 6.90 43.74 -23.53
N PHE A 24 6.85 43.97 -22.19
CA PHE A 24 6.62 42.93 -21.20
C PHE A 24 5.21 42.34 -21.21
N SER A 25 4.24 43.00 -21.82
CA SER A 25 2.87 42.54 -21.94
C SER A 25 2.65 41.53 -23.09
N LYS A 26 3.68 41.06 -23.77
CA LYS A 26 3.55 40.00 -24.75
C LYS A 26 3.41 38.68 -24.00
N LYS A 27 2.20 38.38 -23.45
CA LYS A 27 1.80 37.03 -23.08
C LYS A 27 2.27 36.11 -24.20
N ARG A 28 3.26 35.25 -23.91
CA ARG A 28 3.63 34.14 -24.78
C ARG A 28 2.35 33.34 -25.07
N ARG A 29 1.65 33.71 -26.15
CA ARG A 29 0.56 32.86 -26.65
C ARG A 29 1.24 31.61 -27.13
N PHE A 30 1.21 30.57 -26.32
CA PHE A 30 1.56 29.23 -26.79
C PHE A 30 0.79 29.03 -28.10
N SER A 31 1.52 28.78 -29.17
CA SER A 31 0.90 28.49 -30.46
C SER A 31 -0.06 27.30 -30.26
N ARG A 32 -1.24 27.37 -30.84
CA ARG A 32 -2.25 26.30 -30.70
C ARG A 32 -1.71 24.88 -30.92
N PRO A 33 -0.74 24.63 -31.83
CA PRO A 33 -0.12 23.31 -31.95
C PRO A 33 0.74 22.94 -30.75
N ALA A 34 1.48 23.88 -30.14
CA ALA A 34 2.29 23.60 -28.95
C ALA A 34 1.43 23.25 -27.71
N ALA A 35 0.29 23.91 -27.53
CA ALA A 35 -0.67 23.61 -26.48
C ALA A 35 -1.30 22.21 -26.67
N ARG A 36 -1.56 21.79 -27.91
CA ARG A 36 -2.06 20.44 -28.22
C ARG A 36 -1.03 19.36 -27.96
N LEU A 37 0.24 19.61 -28.28
CA LEU A 37 1.35 18.67 -27.98
C LEU A 37 1.58 18.52 -26.47
N LEU A 38 1.51 19.63 -25.72
CA LEU A 38 1.61 19.56 -24.24
C LEU A 38 0.43 18.81 -23.61
N ALA A 39 -0.78 19.01 -24.10
CA ALA A 39 -1.95 18.27 -23.63
C ALA A 39 -1.83 16.77 -23.94
N ALA A 40 -1.39 16.40 -25.14
CA ALA A 40 -1.16 15.01 -25.51
C ALA A 40 -0.08 14.35 -24.64
N ALA A 41 1.05 15.04 -24.38
CA ALA A 41 2.10 14.54 -23.52
C ALA A 41 1.61 14.33 -22.07
N ALA A 42 0.80 15.26 -21.55
CA ALA A 42 0.21 15.11 -20.22
C ALA A 42 -0.74 13.90 -20.13
N CYS A 43 -1.57 13.66 -21.14
CA CYS A 43 -2.44 12.49 -21.19
C CYS A 43 -1.63 11.17 -21.21
N VAL A 44 -0.56 11.12 -22.02
CA VAL A 44 0.31 9.92 -22.10
C VAL A 44 0.98 9.66 -20.75
N THR A 45 1.48 10.70 -20.07
CA THR A 45 2.10 10.54 -18.74
C THR A 45 1.10 10.05 -17.70
N VAL A 46 -0.13 10.57 -17.68
CA VAL A 46 -1.17 10.11 -16.76
C VAL A 46 -1.54 8.65 -17.02
N ILE A 47 -1.69 8.25 -18.28
CA ILE A 47 -1.96 6.86 -18.66
C ILE A 47 -0.80 5.96 -18.23
N PHE A 48 0.45 6.38 -18.49
CA PHE A 48 1.64 5.61 -18.12
C PHE A 48 1.75 5.44 -16.61
N CYS A 49 1.50 6.50 -15.82
CA CYS A 49 1.47 6.44 -14.37
C CYS A 49 0.35 5.52 -13.86
N ALA A 50 -0.84 5.58 -14.45
CA ALA A 50 -1.97 4.73 -14.08
C ALA A 50 -1.68 3.25 -14.40
N VAL A 51 -1.14 2.98 -15.59
CA VAL A 51 -0.73 1.62 -16.01
C VAL A 51 0.39 1.11 -15.11
N PHE A 52 1.41 1.93 -14.84
CA PHE A 52 2.52 1.55 -13.95
C PHE A 52 2.03 1.29 -12.52
N ALA A 53 1.14 2.14 -11.99
CA ALA A 53 0.52 1.92 -10.69
C ALA A 53 -0.31 0.63 -10.66
N PHE A 54 -1.01 0.31 -11.74
CA PHE A 54 -1.80 -0.90 -11.86
C PHE A 54 -0.93 -2.17 -11.93
N PHE A 55 0.15 -2.14 -12.69
CA PHE A 55 1.11 -3.26 -12.78
C PHE A 55 2.03 -3.39 -11.55
N SER A 56 2.24 -2.30 -10.80
CA SER A 56 3.00 -2.32 -9.54
C SER A 56 2.18 -2.83 -8.35
N TYR A 57 0.90 -3.14 -8.55
CA TYR A 57 0.07 -3.74 -7.52
C TYR A 57 0.50 -5.20 -7.32
N GLU A 58 1.36 -5.42 -6.35
CA GLU A 58 1.79 -6.76 -5.93
C GLU A 58 0.57 -7.54 -5.44
N ARG A 59 0.21 -8.56 -6.18
CA ARG A 59 -0.86 -9.48 -5.80
C ARG A 59 -0.24 -10.60 -4.98
N ILE A 60 -0.26 -10.45 -3.67
CA ILE A 60 -0.03 -11.57 -2.77
C ILE A 60 -1.39 -12.26 -2.59
N GLU A 61 -1.51 -13.45 -3.17
CA GLU A 61 -2.67 -14.31 -2.94
C GLU A 61 -2.38 -15.19 -1.74
N VAL A 62 -3.35 -15.23 -0.84
CA VAL A 62 -3.25 -16.02 0.39
C VAL A 62 -4.47 -16.90 0.49
N SER A 63 -4.25 -18.17 0.73
CA SER A 63 -5.31 -19.13 1.06
C SER A 63 -5.00 -19.83 2.39
N VAL A 64 -6.05 -20.10 3.14
CA VAL A 64 -5.98 -20.83 4.41
C VAL A 64 -6.86 -22.05 4.27
N ASN A 65 -6.31 -23.22 4.51
CA ASN A 65 -6.98 -24.52 4.32
C ASN A 65 -7.61 -24.65 2.90
N GLY A 66 -6.96 -24.07 1.88
CA GLY A 66 -7.44 -24.09 0.49
C GLY A 66 -8.46 -23.01 0.11
N GLU A 67 -8.95 -22.21 1.06
CA GLU A 67 -9.88 -21.10 0.80
C GLU A 67 -9.14 -19.77 0.75
N THR A 68 -9.44 -18.94 -0.26
CA THR A 68 -8.78 -17.63 -0.44
C THR A 68 -9.22 -16.65 0.64
N VAL A 69 -8.24 -16.12 1.38
CA VAL A 69 -8.48 -15.11 2.41
C VAL A 69 -8.69 -13.74 1.78
N SER A 70 -9.85 -13.18 2.03
CA SER A 70 -10.27 -11.86 1.54
C SER A 70 -10.39 -10.86 2.71
N GLY A 71 -11.05 -9.73 2.48
CA GLY A 71 -11.42 -8.78 3.51
C GLY A 71 -12.58 -9.24 4.44
N GLN A 72 -13.02 -10.48 4.32
CA GLN A 72 -14.02 -11.08 5.22
C GLN A 72 -13.37 -12.13 6.12
N PRO A 73 -13.80 -12.26 7.38
CA PRO A 73 -13.30 -13.28 8.29
C PRO A 73 -13.57 -14.69 7.76
N LEU A 74 -12.53 -15.50 7.71
CA LEU A 74 -12.59 -16.91 7.34
C LEU A 74 -12.39 -17.75 8.59
N ALA A 75 -13.27 -18.71 8.84
CA ALA A 75 -13.14 -19.61 9.98
C ALA A 75 -11.97 -20.58 9.77
N VAL A 76 -11.11 -20.70 10.77
CA VAL A 76 -10.01 -21.65 10.76
C VAL A 76 -10.53 -23.07 11.06
N ALA A 77 -10.26 -24.01 10.16
CA ALA A 77 -10.71 -25.39 10.33
C ALA A 77 -10.09 -26.03 11.59
N GLY A 78 -10.89 -26.79 12.32
CA GLY A 78 -10.45 -27.44 13.56
C GLY A 78 -10.44 -26.55 14.81
N SER A 79 -10.81 -25.27 14.67
CA SER A 79 -10.77 -24.29 15.77
C SER A 79 -12.05 -24.19 16.60
N THR A 80 -12.95 -25.18 16.51
CA THR A 80 -14.14 -25.24 17.36
C THR A 80 -13.77 -25.51 18.80
N LEU A 81 -14.01 -24.55 19.67
CA LEU A 81 -13.82 -24.72 21.11
C LEU A 81 -14.90 -25.65 21.69
N ASN A 82 -14.57 -26.92 21.84
CA ASN A 82 -15.30 -27.79 22.75
C ASN A 82 -14.85 -27.46 24.20
N ARG A 83 -15.31 -26.32 24.74
CA ARG A 83 -15.14 -25.86 26.13
C ARG A 83 -13.72 -25.67 26.68
N SER A 84 -12.68 -25.91 25.91
CA SER A 84 -11.29 -25.62 26.30
C SER A 84 -10.56 -24.88 25.21
N VAL A 85 -9.81 -23.85 25.58
CA VAL A 85 -8.87 -23.17 24.68
C VAL A 85 -7.85 -24.21 24.21
N PRO A 86 -7.58 -24.36 22.90
CA PRO A 86 -6.56 -25.30 22.45
C PRO A 86 -5.19 -24.88 23.01
N GLN A 87 -4.36 -25.85 23.39
CA GLN A 87 -2.98 -25.57 23.82
C GLN A 87 -2.14 -25.04 22.64
N GLU A 88 -2.53 -25.40 21.44
CA GLU A 88 -1.83 -25.02 20.22
C GLU A 88 -2.85 -24.81 19.11
N LEU A 89 -2.71 -23.71 18.39
CA LEU A 89 -3.50 -23.37 17.21
C LEU A 89 -2.61 -23.28 16.00
N SER A 90 -2.69 -24.27 15.13
CA SER A 90 -1.91 -24.33 13.90
C SER A 90 -2.79 -24.02 12.70
N VAL A 91 -2.31 -23.13 11.84
CA VAL A 91 -3.01 -22.66 10.64
C VAL A 91 -2.14 -22.89 9.42
N GLU A 92 -2.65 -23.68 8.46
CA GLU A 92 -1.99 -23.90 7.18
C GLU A 92 -2.30 -22.73 6.25
N ILE A 93 -1.25 -22.06 5.76
CA ILE A 93 -1.33 -20.89 4.92
C ILE A 93 -0.54 -21.12 3.64
N THR A 94 -1.21 -21.06 2.50
CA THR A 94 -0.57 -21.08 1.19
C THR A 94 -0.46 -19.67 0.65
N ILE A 95 0.75 -19.26 0.33
CA ILE A 95 1.07 -17.93 -0.20
C ILE A 95 1.55 -18.10 -1.63
N ARG A 96 0.95 -17.35 -2.55
CA ARG A 96 1.39 -17.22 -3.94
C ARG A 96 1.92 -15.83 -4.19
N THR A 97 3.17 -15.76 -4.61
CA THR A 97 3.84 -14.47 -4.86
C THR A 97 4.85 -14.59 -5.98
N ASP A 98 4.88 -13.58 -6.85
CA ASP A 98 5.86 -13.50 -7.96
C ASP A 98 7.20 -12.93 -7.50
N LYS A 99 7.30 -12.42 -6.27
CA LYS A 99 8.49 -11.77 -5.72
C LYS A 99 8.87 -12.35 -4.37
N PRO A 100 10.15 -12.27 -3.99
CA PRO A 100 10.56 -12.63 -2.64
C PRO A 100 9.88 -11.73 -1.62
N ILE A 101 9.25 -12.33 -0.62
CA ILE A 101 8.61 -11.65 0.50
C ILE A 101 9.20 -12.13 1.83
N SER A 102 9.10 -11.29 2.86
CA SER A 102 9.44 -11.66 4.23
C SER A 102 8.14 -11.81 5.02
N VAL A 103 7.94 -13.00 5.57
CA VAL A 103 6.82 -13.31 6.47
C VAL A 103 7.31 -13.23 7.90
N GLU A 104 6.58 -12.51 8.75
CA GLU A 104 6.93 -12.32 10.16
C GLU A 104 5.70 -12.52 11.04
N ALA A 105 5.80 -13.41 12.03
CA ALA A 105 4.77 -13.61 13.03
C ALA A 105 4.99 -12.72 14.26
N SER A 106 3.92 -12.04 14.73
CA SER A 106 3.97 -11.28 15.99
C SER A 106 4.14 -12.22 17.17
N ASP A 107 3.43 -13.36 17.11
CA ASP A 107 3.45 -14.40 18.12
C ASP A 107 3.42 -15.79 17.48
N GLY A 108 3.91 -16.77 18.21
CA GLY A 108 4.07 -18.12 17.71
C GLY A 108 5.26 -18.26 16.78
N PHE A 109 5.22 -19.26 15.94
CA PHE A 109 6.30 -19.59 15.03
C PHE A 109 5.76 -20.04 13.66
N ILE A 110 6.63 -19.94 12.67
CA ILE A 110 6.35 -20.28 11.27
C ILE A 110 7.25 -21.45 10.87
N GLY A 111 6.64 -22.49 10.35
CA GLY A 111 7.33 -23.63 9.75
C GLY A 111 6.95 -23.79 8.28
N THR A 112 7.81 -24.38 7.48
CA THR A 112 7.47 -24.87 6.12
C THR A 112 7.40 -26.39 6.17
N ASN A 113 6.56 -26.98 5.29
CA ASN A 113 6.43 -28.44 5.20
C ASN A 113 7.81 -29.12 5.09
N GLY A 114 8.23 -29.80 6.16
CA GLY A 114 9.45 -30.60 6.25
C GLY A 114 10.62 -30.01 7.03
N SER A 115 10.52 -28.82 7.58
CA SER A 115 11.51 -28.31 8.54
C SER A 115 10.82 -27.77 9.78
N ASP A 116 10.98 -28.50 10.88
CA ASP A 116 10.69 -28.06 12.25
C ASP A 116 11.62 -26.89 12.60
N THR A 117 11.21 -25.68 12.28
CA THR A 117 12.00 -24.52 12.66
C THR A 117 11.08 -23.49 13.26
N ASP A 118 11.16 -23.35 14.58
CA ASP A 118 10.59 -22.27 15.40
C ASP A 118 11.13 -20.90 14.98
N ARG A 119 10.72 -20.43 13.81
CA ARG A 119 11.16 -19.14 13.29
C ARG A 119 10.04 -18.13 13.37
N LYS A 120 10.36 -16.94 13.87
CA LYS A 120 9.44 -15.80 13.81
C LYS A 120 9.43 -15.11 12.46
N THR A 121 10.49 -15.29 11.68
CA THR A 121 10.64 -14.64 10.35
C THR A 121 11.12 -15.63 9.32
N LEU A 122 10.49 -15.62 8.15
CA LEU A 122 10.81 -16.51 7.04
C LEU A 122 10.81 -15.74 5.72
N ALA A 123 11.85 -15.89 4.92
CA ALA A 123 11.88 -15.36 3.56
C ALA A 123 11.31 -16.41 2.60
N LEU A 124 10.33 -16.02 1.80
CA LEU A 124 9.65 -16.87 0.83
C LEU A 124 9.87 -16.36 -0.59
N THR A 125 9.92 -17.30 -1.53
CA THR A 125 10.00 -16.99 -2.97
C THR A 125 9.11 -17.98 -3.71
N GLY A 126 8.19 -17.46 -4.52
CA GLY A 126 7.24 -18.29 -5.28
C GLY A 126 6.09 -18.83 -4.39
N ASP A 127 5.42 -19.86 -4.89
CA ASP A 127 4.31 -20.51 -4.21
C ASP A 127 4.83 -21.36 -3.06
N THR A 128 4.40 -21.04 -1.84
CA THR A 128 4.88 -21.74 -0.64
C THR A 128 3.73 -21.96 0.34
N THR A 129 3.67 -23.15 0.90
CA THR A 129 2.77 -23.47 2.03
C THR A 129 3.58 -23.44 3.32
N LEU A 130 3.07 -22.69 4.28
CA LEU A 130 3.64 -22.57 5.63
C LEU A 130 2.60 -22.96 6.69
N MET A 131 3.09 -23.39 7.83
CA MET A 131 2.29 -23.60 9.04
C MET A 131 2.59 -22.48 10.02
N TRP A 132 1.59 -21.74 10.43
CA TRP A 132 1.69 -20.76 11.50
C TRP A 132 1.07 -21.32 12.76
N THR A 133 1.87 -21.46 13.79
CA THR A 133 1.48 -22.06 15.05
C THR A 133 1.55 -21.04 16.18
N VAL A 134 0.45 -20.90 16.91
CA VAL A 134 0.34 -20.05 18.11
C VAL A 134 0.13 -20.96 19.31
N GLU A 135 1.04 -20.91 20.27
CA GLU A 135 0.95 -21.66 21.52
C GLU A 135 0.07 -20.93 22.53
N ASN A 136 -0.75 -21.68 23.25
CA ASN A 136 -1.64 -21.16 24.30
C ASN A 136 -2.41 -19.90 23.86
N PRO A 137 -3.16 -19.94 22.74
CA PRO A 137 -3.82 -18.76 22.23
C PRO A 137 -4.87 -18.24 23.21
N ASP A 138 -4.86 -16.92 23.45
CA ASP A 138 -5.84 -16.23 24.30
C ASP A 138 -7.00 -15.71 23.46
N ILE A 139 -8.24 -15.95 23.90
CA ILE A 139 -9.47 -15.52 23.23
C ILE A 139 -9.55 -13.99 23.10
N GLY A 140 -9.00 -13.25 24.06
CA GLY A 140 -8.99 -11.78 24.06
C GLY A 140 -7.88 -11.17 23.21
N GLN A 141 -6.96 -11.95 22.66
CA GLN A 141 -5.79 -11.48 21.95
C GLN A 141 -5.94 -11.61 20.44
N GLN A 142 -5.32 -10.69 19.71
CA GLN A 142 -5.18 -10.73 18.26
C GLN A 142 -3.74 -11.04 17.89
N TYR A 143 -3.55 -11.95 16.95
CA TYR A 143 -2.26 -12.39 16.45
C TYR A 143 -2.08 -11.93 15.02
N PHE A 144 -0.88 -11.47 14.67
CA PHE A 144 -0.60 -10.94 13.35
C PHE A 144 0.51 -11.69 12.65
N LEU A 145 0.28 -12.02 11.38
CA LEU A 145 1.28 -12.52 10.47
C LEU A 145 1.48 -11.48 9.37
N SER A 146 2.62 -10.81 9.38
CA SER A 146 2.99 -9.85 8.34
C SER A 146 3.51 -10.59 7.12
N LEU A 147 2.96 -10.33 5.95
CA LEU A 147 3.37 -10.97 4.69
C LEU A 147 4.21 -10.05 3.82
N ASP A 148 4.27 -8.79 4.15
CA ASP A 148 5.07 -7.71 3.59
C ASP A 148 4.74 -6.44 4.37
N ARG A 149 5.42 -5.33 4.05
CA ARG A 149 5.19 -4.03 4.71
C ARG A 149 3.74 -3.53 4.64
N LYS A 150 2.94 -4.02 3.68
CA LYS A 150 1.58 -3.53 3.39
C LYS A 150 0.46 -4.53 3.63
N THR A 151 0.78 -5.80 3.71
CA THR A 151 -0.23 -6.87 3.77
C THR A 151 0.08 -7.78 4.94
N GLY A 152 -0.95 -8.15 5.68
CA GLY A 152 -0.84 -9.10 6.78
C GLY A 152 -2.12 -9.91 6.95
N LEU A 153 -2.04 -10.90 7.81
CA LEU A 153 -3.17 -11.68 8.29
C LEU A 153 -3.37 -11.40 9.77
N MET A 154 -4.60 -11.29 10.19
CA MET A 154 -4.98 -11.16 11.58
C MET A 154 -5.78 -12.40 11.98
N LEU A 155 -5.32 -13.10 12.98
CA LEU A 155 -6.00 -14.22 13.60
C LEU A 155 -6.62 -13.75 14.91
N SER A 156 -7.91 -13.94 15.07
CA SER A 156 -8.66 -13.56 16.28
C SER A 156 -9.80 -14.54 16.54
N TYR A 157 -10.21 -14.60 17.80
CA TYR A 157 -11.39 -15.38 18.17
C TYR A 157 -12.66 -14.57 17.95
N ASP A 158 -13.62 -15.14 17.24
CA ASP A 158 -14.93 -14.56 17.01
C ASP A 158 -15.94 -15.21 17.97
N GLU A 159 -16.37 -14.47 18.97
CA GLU A 159 -17.33 -14.93 19.97
C GLU A 159 -18.69 -15.28 19.36
N SER A 160 -19.11 -14.58 18.32
CA SER A 160 -20.40 -14.80 17.67
C SER A 160 -20.45 -16.13 16.91
N LEU A 161 -19.32 -16.50 16.32
CA LEU A 161 -19.16 -17.76 15.59
C LEU A 161 -18.62 -18.90 16.49
N ASN A 162 -18.15 -18.57 17.70
CA ASN A 162 -17.46 -19.47 18.61
C ASN A 162 -16.28 -20.19 17.93
N LYS A 163 -15.49 -19.44 17.15
CA LYS A 163 -14.40 -19.97 16.32
C LYS A 163 -13.25 -18.98 16.18
N TRP A 164 -12.06 -19.49 15.94
CA TRP A 164 -10.95 -18.70 15.45
C TRP A 164 -11.19 -18.32 13.99
N THR A 165 -10.94 -17.07 13.67
CA THR A 165 -11.12 -16.51 12.33
C THR A 165 -9.85 -15.82 11.87
N ILE A 166 -9.58 -15.89 10.59
CA ILE A 166 -8.46 -15.21 9.96
C ILE A 166 -8.97 -14.19 8.94
N LEU A 167 -8.36 -13.02 8.93
CA LEU A 167 -8.74 -11.89 8.10
C LEU A 167 -7.50 -11.29 7.45
N LYS A 168 -7.58 -10.98 6.15
CA LYS A 168 -6.53 -10.23 5.46
C LYS A 168 -6.63 -8.76 5.81
N THR A 169 -5.55 -8.19 6.35
CA THR A 169 -5.46 -6.79 6.74
C THR A 169 -4.47 -6.04 5.85
N ARG A 170 -4.69 -4.75 5.67
CA ARG A 170 -3.72 -3.81 5.09
C ARG A 170 -3.19 -2.94 6.21
N ARG A 171 -1.88 -2.81 6.28
CA ARG A 171 -1.20 -1.85 7.16
C ARG A 171 -0.98 -0.53 6.45
#